data_6a40f9693111d0e652cf97a799697872
#
_entry.id   6a40f9693111d0e652cf97a799697872
#
_cell.length_a   1.000
_cell.length_b   1.000
_cell.length_c   1.000
_cell.angle_alpha   90.00
_cell.angle_beta   90.00
_cell.angle_gamma   90.00
#
_symmetry.space_group_name_H-M   'P 1'
#
loop_
_entity.id
_entity.type
_entity.pdbx_description
1 polymer ?
#
loop_
_entity_poly.entity_id
_entity_poly.type
_entity_poly.pdbx_seq_one_letter_code
_entity_poly.pdbx_strand_id
1 'polypeptide(L)'
;MNVRDTLNMLKWKREFDFDKVEIWYTDRGAPGDMSVLKGADIEKIGRSFIYTRNKTIPFHRVIKIIYMDRIIFDRFGTSKRE
;
A
#
# COMPACT_ATOMS: atom_id res chain seq x y z
N MET A 1 12.54 -5.13 1.79
CA MET A 1 11.26 -5.72 1.41
C MET A 1 10.56 -4.78 0.42
N ASN A 2 10.04 -5.30 -0.65
CA ASN A 2 9.37 -4.46 -1.65
C ASN A 2 7.87 -4.40 -1.40
N VAL A 3 7.16 -3.63 -2.22
CA VAL A 3 5.72 -3.43 -2.05
C VAL A 3 4.96 -4.77 -2.10
N ARG A 4 5.28 -5.59 -3.08
CA ARG A 4 4.58 -6.86 -3.24
C ARG A 4 4.77 -7.76 -2.03
N ASP A 5 6.00 -7.88 -1.57
CA ASP A 5 6.31 -8.73 -0.42
C ASP A 5 5.64 -8.20 0.84
N THR A 6 5.62 -6.88 1.00
CA THR A 6 4.99 -6.26 2.17
C THR A 6 3.49 -6.55 2.17
N LEU A 7 2.83 -6.36 1.03
CA LEU A 7 1.39 -6.59 0.95
C LEU A 7 1.04 -8.06 1.15
N ASN A 8 1.84 -8.95 0.57
CA ASN A 8 1.60 -10.37 0.74
C ASN A 8 1.80 -10.81 2.17
N MET A 9 2.80 -10.28 2.84
CA MET A 9 3.05 -10.59 4.24
C MET A 9 1.85 -10.16 5.09
N LEU A 10 1.36 -8.95 4.87
CA LEU A 10 0.21 -8.44 5.63
C LEU A 10 -1.06 -9.25 5.36
N LYS A 11 -1.19 -9.76 4.14
CA LYS A 11 -2.37 -10.53 3.80
C LYS A 11 -2.33 -11.93 4.35
N TRP A 12 -1.14 -12.56 4.38
CA TRP A 12 -1.03 -13.94 4.80
C TRP A 12 -0.93 -14.16 6.31
N LYS A 13 -0.35 -13.21 7.04
CA LYS A 13 -0.17 -13.40 8.46
C LYS A 13 -1.46 -13.11 9.21
N ARG A 14 -1.83 -14.04 10.08
CA ARG A 14 -3.10 -13.92 10.79
C ARG A 14 -3.15 -12.79 11.80
N GLU A 15 -2.01 -12.35 12.29
CA GLU A 15 -2.00 -11.26 13.26
C GLU A 15 -2.39 -9.92 12.65
N PHE A 16 -2.49 -9.84 11.32
CA PHE A 16 -2.88 -8.60 10.67
C PHE A 16 -4.30 -8.71 10.10
N ASP A 17 -5.07 -7.65 10.23
CA ASP A 17 -6.34 -7.53 9.57
C ASP A 17 -6.10 -6.74 8.29
N PHE A 18 -5.99 -7.42 7.18
CA PHE A 18 -5.62 -6.79 5.92
C PHE A 18 -6.56 -5.66 5.52
N ASP A 19 -7.83 -5.73 5.92
CA ASP A 19 -8.79 -4.68 5.60
C ASP A 19 -8.41 -3.33 6.19
N LYS A 20 -7.59 -3.34 7.24
CA LYS A 20 -7.18 -2.10 7.90
C LYS A 20 -5.87 -1.54 7.38
N VAL A 21 -5.26 -2.19 6.41
CA VAL A 21 -4.03 -1.70 5.79
C VAL A 21 -4.37 -0.47 4.95
N GLU A 22 -3.50 0.53 4.99
CA GLU A 22 -3.63 1.72 4.15
C GLU A 22 -2.46 1.78 3.19
N ILE A 23 -2.74 1.95 1.91
CA ILE A 23 -1.72 2.07 0.89
C ILE A 23 -1.79 3.48 0.34
N TRP A 24 -0.73 4.25 0.53
CA TRP A 24 -0.63 5.62 0.05
C TRP A 24 0.11 5.61 -1.27
N TYR A 25 -0.48 6.19 -2.31
CA TYR A 25 0.10 6.15 -3.64
C TYR A 25 -0.07 7.48 -4.36
N THR A 26 0.78 7.71 -5.36
CA THR A 26 0.67 8.90 -6.19
C THR A 26 -0.53 8.79 -7.08
N ASP A 27 -1.33 9.85 -7.14
CA ASP A 27 -2.56 9.85 -7.91
C ASP A 27 -2.71 11.24 -8.52
N ARG A 28 -2.31 11.39 -9.75
CA ARG A 28 -2.34 12.68 -10.41
C ARG A 28 -3.75 13.18 -10.53
N GLY A 29 -3.94 14.42 -10.16
CA GLY A 29 -5.27 15.03 -10.21
C GLY A 29 -6.02 14.94 -8.90
N ALA A 30 -5.58 14.10 -7.97
CA ALA A 30 -6.15 14.08 -6.65
C ALA A 30 -5.54 15.22 -5.83
N PRO A 31 -6.20 15.64 -4.75
CA PRO A 31 -5.63 16.67 -3.89
C PRO A 31 -4.25 16.25 -3.37
N GLY A 32 -3.26 17.10 -3.58
CA GLY A 32 -1.88 16.79 -3.20
C GLY A 32 -1.25 15.70 -4.04
N ASP A 33 -1.91 15.30 -5.13
CA ASP A 33 -1.45 14.23 -6.02
C ASP A 33 -1.24 12.92 -5.29
N MET A 34 -1.99 12.70 -4.23
CA MET A 34 -1.90 11.46 -3.44
C MET A 34 -3.28 10.95 -3.10
N SER A 35 -3.40 9.64 -3.02
CA SER A 35 -4.63 9.01 -2.58
C SER A 35 -4.29 7.85 -1.65
N VAL A 36 -5.28 7.43 -0.87
CA VAL A 36 -5.13 6.33 0.06
C VAL A 36 -6.11 5.23 -0.33
N LEU A 37 -5.60 4.01 -0.39
CA LEU A 37 -6.41 2.84 -0.69
C LEU A 37 -6.41 1.96 0.55
N LYS A 38 -7.59 1.48 0.92
CA LYS A 38 -7.68 0.55 2.04
C LYS A 38 -7.51 -0.88 1.56
N GLY A 39 -6.94 -1.71 2.41
CA GLY A 39 -6.79 -3.13 2.08
C GLY A 39 -8.12 -3.80 1.73
N ALA A 40 -9.20 -3.34 2.35
CA ALA A 40 -10.52 -3.90 2.08
C ALA A 40 -10.95 -3.72 0.62
N ASP A 41 -10.39 -2.73 -0.07
CA ASP A 41 -10.75 -2.46 -1.45
C ASP A 41 -9.86 -3.16 -2.47
N ILE A 42 -8.86 -3.87 -2.02
CA ILE A 42 -7.96 -4.58 -2.91
C ILE A 42 -8.57 -5.93 -3.27
N GLU A 43 -8.73 -6.17 -4.55
CA GLU A 43 -9.26 -7.45 -5.01
C GLU A 43 -8.15 -8.46 -5.28
N LYS A 44 -7.00 -7.98 -5.74
CA LYS A 44 -5.92 -8.89 -6.07
C LYS A 44 -4.58 -8.16 -6.03
N ILE A 45 -3.55 -8.84 -5.58
CA ILE A 45 -2.19 -8.34 -5.62
C ILE A 45 -1.47 -9.13 -6.72
N GLY A 46 -1.18 -8.44 -7.80
CA GLY A 46 -0.52 -9.07 -8.94
C GLY A 46 0.99 -9.00 -8.82
N ARG A 47 1.65 -9.24 -9.92
CA ARG A 47 3.11 -9.23 -9.95
C ARG A 47 3.67 -7.80 -9.96
N SER A 48 2.98 -6.88 -10.60
CA SER A 48 3.44 -5.50 -10.74
C SER A 48 2.36 -4.48 -10.40
N PHE A 49 1.15 -4.93 -10.12
CA PHE A 49 0.02 -4.03 -9.93
C PHE A 49 -0.86 -4.49 -8.77
N ILE A 50 -1.53 -3.53 -8.16
CA ILE A 50 -2.60 -3.78 -7.20
C ILE A 50 -3.90 -3.58 -7.97
N TYR A 51 -4.80 -4.55 -7.90
CA TYR A 51 -6.08 -4.47 -8.60
C TYR A 51 -7.21 -4.20 -7.61
N THR A 52 -8.03 -3.20 -7.92
CA THR A 52 -9.23 -2.91 -7.17
C THR A 52 -10.41 -3.08 -8.11
N ARG A 53 -11.61 -2.88 -7.61
CA ARG A 53 -12.80 -3.04 -8.42
C ARG A 53 -12.78 -2.17 -9.69
N ASN A 54 -12.27 -0.96 -9.59
CA ASN A 54 -12.35 -0.03 -10.70
C ASN A 54 -11.04 0.61 -11.10
N LYS A 55 -9.92 0.17 -10.57
CA LYS A 55 -8.63 0.73 -10.98
C LYS A 55 -7.49 -0.24 -10.74
N THR A 56 -6.39 0.04 -11.39
CA THR A 56 -5.17 -0.74 -11.29
C THR A 56 -4.05 0.21 -10.90
N ILE A 57 -3.33 -0.12 -9.84
CA ILE A 57 -2.29 0.76 -9.31
C ILE A 57 -0.95 0.06 -9.42
N PRO A 58 -0.02 0.61 -10.22
CA PRO A 58 1.32 0.03 -10.31
C PRO A 58 2.05 0.10 -8.98
N PHE A 59 2.83 -0.92 -8.65
CA PHE A 59 3.58 -0.92 -7.42
C PHE A 59 4.51 0.29 -7.30
N HIS A 60 5.06 0.75 -8.41
CA HIS A 60 6.01 1.87 -8.36
C HIS A 60 5.35 3.19 -7.95
N ARG A 61 4.03 3.26 -7.96
CA ARG A 61 3.35 4.46 -7.48
C ARG A 61 3.09 4.43 -5.99
N VAL A 62 3.25 3.29 -5.33
CA VAL A 62 3.03 3.19 -3.89
C VAL A 62 4.14 3.93 -3.16
N ILE A 63 3.76 4.83 -2.28
CA ILE A 63 4.70 5.64 -1.51
C ILE A 63 4.94 5.00 -0.15
N LYS A 64 3.90 4.60 0.53
CA LYS A 64 4.04 3.95 1.83
C LYS A 64 2.84 3.08 2.13
N ILE A 65 3.06 2.13 3.03
CA ILE A 65 2.02 1.23 3.49
C ILE A 65 1.98 1.35 5.00
N ILE A 66 0.80 1.63 5.54
CA ILE A 66 0.61 1.87 6.96
C ILE A 66 -0.36 0.83 7.50
N TYR A 67 -0.07 0.30 8.66
CA TYR A 67 -0.97 -0.59 9.37
C TYR A 67 -1.14 -0.08 10.78
N MET A 68 -2.36 0.35 11.10
CA MET A 68 -2.73 0.80 12.45
C MET A 68 -1.69 1.76 13.03
N ASP A 69 -1.46 2.84 12.30
CA ASP A 69 -0.52 3.91 12.68
C ASP A 69 0.96 3.54 12.61
N ARG A 70 1.28 2.35 12.12
CA ARG A 70 2.67 1.95 11.97
C ARG A 70 3.03 1.93 10.50
N ILE A 71 4.16 2.53 10.16
CA ILE A 71 4.64 2.54 8.78
C ILE A 71 5.37 1.22 8.55
N ILE A 72 4.81 0.38 7.67
CA ILE A 72 5.40 -0.92 7.35
C ILE A 72 6.33 -0.81 6.16
N PHE A 73 6.00 0.04 5.20
CA PHE A 73 6.81 0.27 4.02
C PHE A 73 6.85 1.75 3.74
N ASP A 74 8.03 2.30 3.46
CA ASP A 74 8.19 3.71 3.13
C ASP A 74 9.22 3.80 2.02
N ARG A 75 8.77 4.13 0.83
CA ARG A 75 9.64 4.17 -0.34
C ARG A 75 10.81 5.13 -0.18
N PHE A 76 10.57 6.23 0.49
CA PHE A 76 11.60 7.24 0.64
C PHE A 76 12.45 7.07 1.89
N GLY A 77 12.08 6.15 2.76
CA GLY A 77 12.86 5.86 3.94
C GLY A 77 12.99 6.99 4.92
N THR A 78 12.09 7.96 4.85
CA THR A 78 12.22 9.14 5.70
C THR A 78 12.03 8.85 7.17
N SER A 79 11.36 7.77 7.47
CA SER A 79 11.12 7.43 8.86
C SER A 79 12.38 6.99 9.57
N LYS A 80 13.44 6.76 8.82
CA LYS A 80 14.64 6.36 9.40
C LYS A 80 15.54 7.38 9.80
N ARG A 81 15.41 8.38 9.66
CA ARG A 81 16.46 9.22 9.84
C ARG A 81 16.70 9.65 11.09
N GLU A 82 16.90 9.40 11.49
CA GLU A 82 17.07 9.61 12.36
C GLU A 82 17.44 9.89 12.62
#